data_3f0885d24b6ee0d77d2a449e66313969
#
_entry.id   3f0885d24b6ee0d77d2a449e66313969
#
_cell.length_a   1.000
_cell.length_b   1.000
_cell.length_c   1.000
_cell.angle_alpha   90.00
_cell.angle_beta   90.00
_cell.angle_gamma   90.00
#
_symmetry.space_group_name_H-M   'P 1'
#
loop_
_entity.id
_entity.type
_entity.pdbx_description
1 polymer ?
#
loop_
_entity_poly.entity_id
_entity_poly.type
_entity_poly.pdbx_seq_one_letter_code
_entity_poly.pdbx_strand_id
1 'polypeptide(L)'
;MRQKQEITDIWAKLFPKFSGNSATLQGRVREMMVHSILMGLIPPGAKVPTSRALSNALGLSRNTVSLALQVLVDKGFLIASPRSGLIVNGDILLGQVDRSAPAEPMTSGLKWSERFKSHLIHQRNIIKPANWQDYAYPFVYGQFDASLVPLKDWRACSHQALFVPAVKKWAQNHIDRDSEALVEQIQHRLLPARGIMARRDEILVTAGSQMACYLLANVLVDKKTVVGIEDPGYPDARNNFLLRSDHVKALPIDADGLTASRAMGQCAYVFVTPSHQCPTTVTMPLSRRQEILELAKKRDVVLFEDDHESELNFSGRPLPALKSLDTDGRVIYLGSLSKTLVHGLRIGYIVAPAELIRELRALRRLIMRHEPTNNSHTASLFIAQGHHDAFMRKLNVTYKERREILTSAFAKYLPQFEIAPSLGGSGAWIKGPESFNSQSLAEICAARGVLIEPGDIFFNKSSNKNQAYFRLGYSAIHGSLIDAGVREIQQACKDIKIYS
;
A
#
# COMPACT_ATOMS: atom_id res chain seq x y z
N MET A 1 47.91 -4.21 -22.39
CA MET A 1 47.23 -2.99 -22.87
C MET A 1 45.77 -3.22 -23.23
N ARG A 2 45.40 -4.25 -24.01
CA ARG A 2 44.01 -4.56 -24.41
C ARG A 2 43.03 -4.64 -23.23
N GLN A 3 43.32 -5.41 -22.18
CA GLN A 3 42.42 -5.62 -21.03
C GLN A 3 42.12 -4.31 -20.26
N LYS A 4 43.09 -3.37 -20.17
CA LYS A 4 42.85 -2.06 -19.51
C LYS A 4 41.90 -1.18 -20.34
N GLN A 5 41.99 -1.26 -21.64
CA GLN A 5 41.10 -0.51 -22.55
C GLN A 5 39.69 -1.04 -22.45
N GLU A 6 39.51 -2.37 -22.49
CA GLU A 6 38.20 -3.02 -22.35
C GLU A 6 37.49 -2.66 -21.05
N ILE A 7 38.21 -2.68 -19.91
CA ILE A 7 37.66 -2.30 -18.62
C ILE A 7 37.25 -0.82 -18.59
N THR A 8 38.07 0.05 -19.18
CA THR A 8 37.76 1.49 -19.27
C THR A 8 36.51 1.74 -20.10
N ASP A 9 36.35 1.03 -21.19
CA ASP A 9 35.20 1.12 -22.10
C ASP A 9 33.91 0.60 -21.42
N ILE A 10 33.99 -0.46 -20.61
CA ILE A 10 32.86 -0.95 -19.81
C ILE A 10 32.36 0.15 -18.88
N TRP A 11 33.23 0.80 -18.13
CA TRP A 11 32.82 1.83 -17.18
C TRP A 11 32.29 3.08 -17.86
N ALA A 12 32.87 3.49 -18.98
CA ALA A 12 32.37 4.61 -19.79
C ALA A 12 30.94 4.36 -20.30
N LYS A 13 30.60 3.14 -20.71
CA LYS A 13 29.26 2.73 -21.15
C LYS A 13 28.27 2.62 -19.97
N LEU A 14 28.74 2.25 -18.79
CA LEU A 14 27.86 2.09 -17.61
C LEU A 14 27.56 3.41 -16.89
N PHE A 15 28.51 4.34 -16.86
CA PHE A 15 28.41 5.58 -16.08
C PHE A 15 27.11 6.39 -16.31
N PRO A 16 26.61 6.54 -17.57
CA PRO A 16 25.34 7.24 -17.81
C PRO A 16 24.14 6.58 -17.12
N LYS A 17 24.15 5.26 -16.93
CA LYS A 17 23.06 4.52 -16.27
C LYS A 17 22.93 4.82 -14.78
N PHE A 18 23.96 5.40 -14.17
CA PHE A 18 23.97 5.81 -12.75
C PHE A 18 23.61 7.28 -12.53
N SER A 19 23.02 7.95 -13.52
CA SER A 19 22.76 9.40 -13.48
C SER A 19 21.74 9.86 -12.42
N GLY A 20 20.94 8.97 -11.87
CA GLY A 20 19.91 9.30 -10.86
C GLY A 20 20.16 8.79 -9.44
N ASN A 21 21.17 7.93 -9.23
CA ASN A 21 21.29 7.16 -7.99
C ASN A 21 22.04 7.88 -6.85
N SER A 22 22.91 8.84 -7.17
CA SER A 22 23.68 9.58 -6.15
C SER A 22 23.66 11.08 -6.40
N ALA A 23 23.58 11.85 -5.31
CA ALA A 23 23.57 13.30 -5.35
C ALA A 23 24.92 13.91 -5.82
N THR A 24 26.01 13.12 -5.83
CA THR A 24 27.35 13.60 -6.18
C THR A 24 27.98 12.77 -7.30
N LEU A 25 28.75 13.41 -8.16
CA LEU A 25 29.52 12.71 -9.21
C LEU A 25 30.48 11.65 -8.64
N GLN A 26 31.09 11.94 -7.50
CA GLN A 26 31.92 10.98 -6.77
C GLN A 26 31.13 9.75 -6.34
N GLY A 27 29.93 9.95 -5.80
CA GLY A 27 29.02 8.85 -5.41
C GLY A 27 28.65 7.98 -6.61
N ARG A 28 28.32 8.60 -7.75
CA ARG A 28 27.97 7.88 -9.00
C ARG A 28 29.13 7.02 -9.51
N VAL A 29 30.36 7.52 -9.50
CA VAL A 29 31.55 6.73 -9.86
C VAL A 29 31.70 5.53 -8.93
N ARG A 30 31.56 5.74 -7.62
CA ARG A 30 31.66 4.66 -6.63
C ARG A 30 30.59 3.59 -6.84
N GLU A 31 29.33 3.99 -6.99
CA GLU A 31 28.21 3.05 -7.19
C GLU A 31 28.38 2.24 -8.46
N MET A 32 28.77 2.88 -9.58
CA MET A 32 29.07 2.21 -10.83
C MET A 32 30.18 1.15 -10.66
N MET A 33 31.26 1.49 -9.97
CA MET A 33 32.38 0.56 -9.78
C MET A 33 32.01 -0.60 -8.87
N VAL A 34 31.32 -0.34 -7.75
CA VAL A 34 30.81 -1.38 -6.86
C VAL A 34 29.85 -2.32 -7.61
N HIS A 35 28.93 -1.77 -8.36
CA HIS A 35 28.01 -2.56 -9.19
C HIS A 35 28.78 -3.46 -10.18
N SER A 36 29.76 -2.90 -10.90
CA SER A 36 30.55 -3.65 -11.88
C SER A 36 31.34 -4.81 -11.25
N ILE A 37 31.88 -4.59 -10.07
CA ILE A 37 32.60 -5.63 -9.32
C ILE A 37 31.66 -6.70 -8.80
N LEU A 38 30.59 -6.31 -8.13
CA LEU A 38 29.63 -7.26 -7.54
C LEU A 38 28.86 -8.06 -8.58
N MET A 39 28.63 -7.51 -9.78
CA MET A 39 27.99 -8.21 -10.90
C MET A 39 28.98 -9.08 -11.70
N GLY A 40 30.26 -9.12 -11.29
CA GLY A 40 31.26 -9.90 -12.01
C GLY A 40 31.67 -9.35 -13.39
N LEU A 41 31.22 -8.12 -13.73
CA LEU A 41 31.61 -7.48 -14.99
C LEU A 41 33.11 -7.15 -15.01
N ILE A 42 33.70 -6.91 -13.85
CA ILE A 42 35.12 -6.71 -13.63
C ILE A 42 35.61 -7.82 -12.71
N PRO A 43 36.46 -8.72 -13.18
CA PRO A 43 36.87 -9.88 -12.39
C PRO A 43 37.77 -9.52 -11.19
N PRO A 44 37.80 -10.35 -10.15
CA PRO A 44 38.78 -10.25 -9.07
C PRO A 44 40.20 -10.19 -9.58
N GLY A 45 41.06 -9.39 -8.95
CA GLY A 45 42.46 -9.20 -9.37
C GLY A 45 42.66 -8.33 -10.59
N ALA A 46 41.59 -7.92 -11.26
CA ALA A 46 41.70 -7.03 -12.44
C ALA A 46 42.27 -5.68 -12.05
N LYS A 47 43.17 -5.15 -12.89
CA LYS A 47 43.76 -3.84 -12.69
C LYS A 47 42.79 -2.72 -13.00
N VAL A 48 42.60 -1.83 -12.04
CA VAL A 48 41.80 -0.62 -12.23
C VAL A 48 42.61 0.41 -13.06
N PRO A 49 42.01 1.07 -14.06
CA PRO A 49 42.65 2.17 -14.78
C PRO A 49 43.09 3.28 -13.83
N THR A 50 44.13 4.00 -14.20
CA THR A 50 44.59 5.14 -13.38
C THR A 50 43.52 6.21 -13.27
N SER A 51 43.52 7.00 -12.17
CA SER A 51 42.57 8.09 -12.00
C SER A 51 42.53 9.06 -13.18
N ARG A 52 43.66 9.26 -13.86
CA ARG A 52 43.76 10.06 -15.09
C ARG A 52 43.03 9.41 -16.28
N ALA A 53 43.28 8.11 -16.52
CA ALA A 53 42.62 7.39 -17.62
C ALA A 53 41.10 7.31 -17.40
N LEU A 54 40.69 7.03 -16.15
CA LEU A 54 39.28 6.93 -15.79
C LEU A 54 38.57 8.29 -15.83
N SER A 55 39.22 9.38 -15.38
CA SER A 55 38.67 10.74 -15.47
C SER A 55 38.42 11.17 -16.92
N ASN A 56 39.35 10.86 -17.83
CA ASN A 56 39.19 11.14 -19.25
C ASN A 56 38.04 10.34 -19.86
N ALA A 57 37.91 9.04 -19.51
CA ALA A 57 36.88 8.17 -20.07
C ALA A 57 35.48 8.54 -19.58
N LEU A 58 35.33 9.04 -18.33
CA LEU A 58 34.08 9.42 -17.73
C LEU A 58 33.71 10.91 -17.91
N GLY A 59 34.60 11.72 -18.49
CA GLY A 59 34.43 13.17 -18.64
C GLY A 59 34.37 13.92 -17.27
N LEU A 60 35.12 13.44 -16.28
CA LEU A 60 35.08 13.96 -14.91
C LEU A 60 36.44 14.55 -14.49
N SER A 61 36.44 15.38 -13.44
CA SER A 61 37.68 15.85 -12.85
C SER A 61 38.49 14.70 -12.24
N ARG A 62 39.81 14.77 -12.35
CA ARG A 62 40.73 13.76 -11.77
C ARG A 62 40.54 13.67 -10.25
N ASN A 63 40.24 14.77 -9.57
CA ASN A 63 40.03 14.81 -8.14
C ASN A 63 38.76 14.03 -7.73
N THR A 64 37.67 14.19 -8.47
CA THR A 64 36.41 13.44 -8.27
C THR A 64 36.65 11.94 -8.35
N VAL A 65 37.38 11.49 -9.36
CA VAL A 65 37.69 10.07 -9.56
C VAL A 65 38.65 9.57 -8.47
N SER A 66 39.70 10.33 -8.14
CA SER A 66 40.66 9.93 -7.11
C SER A 66 40.00 9.74 -5.74
N LEU A 67 39.11 10.65 -5.34
CA LEU A 67 38.35 10.53 -4.09
C LEU A 67 37.41 9.32 -4.09
N ALA A 68 36.76 9.04 -5.22
CA ALA A 68 35.93 7.85 -5.35
C ALA A 68 36.75 6.55 -5.21
N LEU A 69 37.91 6.49 -5.85
CA LEU A 69 38.82 5.34 -5.75
C LEU A 69 39.37 5.16 -4.33
N GLN A 70 39.71 6.25 -3.63
CA GLN A 70 40.14 6.17 -2.26
C GLN A 70 39.10 5.56 -1.34
N VAL A 71 37.85 6.02 -1.43
CA VAL A 71 36.74 5.44 -0.66
C VAL A 71 36.53 3.95 -0.97
N LEU A 72 36.79 3.52 -2.20
CA LEU A 72 36.68 2.10 -2.57
C LEU A 72 37.83 1.27 -1.98
N VAL A 73 39.01 1.86 -1.83
CA VAL A 73 40.13 1.25 -1.09
C VAL A 73 39.79 1.15 0.40
N ASP A 74 39.31 2.23 1.00
CA ASP A 74 38.96 2.28 2.43
C ASP A 74 37.83 1.27 2.76
N LYS A 75 36.95 0.99 1.80
CA LYS A 75 35.85 0.00 1.93
C LYS A 75 36.28 -1.41 1.53
N GLY A 76 37.54 -1.62 1.12
CA GLY A 76 38.08 -2.92 0.77
C GLY A 76 37.65 -3.45 -0.61
N PHE A 77 36.97 -2.67 -1.44
CA PHE A 77 36.64 -3.07 -2.82
C PHE A 77 37.87 -3.10 -3.75
N LEU A 78 38.83 -2.24 -3.47
CA LEU A 78 40.09 -2.14 -4.17
C LEU A 78 41.26 -2.31 -3.22
N ILE A 79 42.34 -2.88 -3.71
CA ILE A 79 43.59 -3.03 -2.97
C ILE A 79 44.72 -2.32 -3.73
N ALA A 80 45.56 -1.61 -3.01
CA ALA A 80 46.80 -1.06 -3.55
C ALA A 80 47.82 -2.19 -3.74
N SER A 81 48.23 -2.44 -4.99
CA SER A 81 49.26 -3.44 -5.29
C SER A 81 50.58 -2.77 -5.60
N PRO A 82 51.70 -3.12 -4.91
CA PRO A 82 53.02 -2.59 -5.22
C PRO A 82 53.36 -2.76 -6.71
N ARG A 83 53.74 -1.69 -7.38
CA ARG A 83 54.10 -1.64 -8.83
C ARG A 83 52.95 -1.86 -9.81
N SER A 84 51.73 -2.25 -9.36
CA SER A 84 50.58 -2.54 -10.23
C SER A 84 49.49 -1.50 -10.16
N GLY A 85 49.48 -0.62 -9.16
CA GLY A 85 48.43 0.34 -8.91
C GLY A 85 47.24 -0.30 -8.16
N LEU A 86 46.03 0.13 -8.42
CA LEU A 86 44.83 -0.44 -7.79
C LEU A 86 44.34 -1.68 -8.53
N ILE A 87 43.96 -2.70 -7.78
CA ILE A 87 43.37 -3.94 -8.30
C ILE A 87 42.06 -4.20 -7.55
N VAL A 88 41.15 -4.93 -8.18
CA VAL A 88 39.92 -5.40 -7.53
C VAL A 88 40.27 -6.44 -6.49
N ASN A 89 39.75 -6.25 -5.27
CA ASN A 89 40.00 -7.19 -4.19
C ASN A 89 39.33 -8.55 -4.49
N GLY A 90 40.13 -9.61 -4.50
CA GLY A 90 39.67 -10.97 -4.75
C GLY A 90 38.73 -11.51 -3.68
N ASP A 91 38.89 -11.06 -2.43
CA ASP A 91 38.15 -11.58 -1.30
C ASP A 91 36.68 -11.14 -1.28
N ILE A 92 36.33 -10.06 -2.01
CA ILE A 92 34.95 -9.56 -2.08
C ILE A 92 33.97 -10.56 -2.70
N LEU A 93 34.45 -11.39 -3.61
CA LEU A 93 33.63 -12.39 -4.31
C LEU A 93 33.83 -13.80 -3.77
N LEU A 94 34.63 -13.97 -2.70
CA LEU A 94 34.82 -15.28 -2.07
C LEU A 94 33.47 -15.85 -1.57
N GLY A 95 33.18 -17.10 -1.97
CA GLY A 95 31.95 -17.77 -1.61
C GLY A 95 30.72 -17.40 -2.46
N GLN A 96 30.86 -16.54 -3.50
CA GLN A 96 29.79 -16.33 -4.46
C GLN A 96 29.81 -17.47 -5.51
N VAL A 97 28.61 -18.00 -5.78
CA VAL A 97 28.42 -18.94 -6.89
C VAL A 97 28.71 -18.22 -8.21
N ASP A 98 29.38 -18.91 -9.15
CA ASP A 98 29.63 -18.35 -10.50
C ASP A 98 28.27 -17.99 -11.15
N ARG A 99 28.10 -16.69 -11.42
CA ARG A 99 26.88 -16.13 -12.00
C ARG A 99 26.94 -16.01 -13.53
N SER A 100 27.98 -16.56 -14.15
CA SER A 100 28.17 -16.44 -15.60
C SER A 100 27.15 -17.21 -16.44
N ALA A 101 26.47 -18.20 -15.86
CA ALA A 101 25.38 -18.90 -16.51
C ALA A 101 24.02 -18.28 -16.12
N PRO A 102 23.10 -18.07 -17.07
CA PRO A 102 21.71 -17.72 -16.74
C PRO A 102 21.12 -18.82 -15.84
N ALA A 103 20.42 -18.42 -14.77
CA ALA A 103 19.71 -19.38 -13.94
C ALA A 103 18.66 -20.10 -14.79
N GLU A 104 18.83 -21.39 -15.01
CA GLU A 104 17.80 -22.19 -15.63
C GLU A 104 16.60 -22.33 -14.67
N PRO A 105 15.37 -22.36 -15.20
CA PRO A 105 14.20 -22.62 -14.37
C PRO A 105 14.39 -23.92 -13.59
N MET A 106 14.19 -23.86 -12.26
CA MET A 106 14.24 -25.06 -11.43
C MET A 106 13.13 -26.03 -11.88
N THR A 107 13.49 -27.10 -12.57
CA THR A 107 12.57 -28.19 -12.84
C THR A 107 12.53 -29.10 -11.61
N SER A 108 11.38 -29.12 -10.94
CA SER A 108 11.15 -30.04 -9.83
C SER A 108 10.46 -31.30 -10.35
N GLY A 109 10.97 -32.47 -10.03
CA GLY A 109 10.26 -33.75 -10.23
C GLY A 109 9.02 -33.92 -9.34
N LEU A 110 8.78 -32.95 -8.43
CA LEU A 110 7.63 -32.93 -7.53
C LEU A 110 6.47 -32.15 -8.18
N LYS A 111 5.29 -32.75 -8.13
CA LYS A 111 4.03 -32.08 -8.51
C LYS A 111 3.53 -31.25 -7.33
N TRP A 112 3.96 -29.99 -7.23
CA TRP A 112 3.58 -29.09 -6.14
C TRP A 112 2.07 -28.85 -6.07
N SER A 113 1.36 -28.81 -7.22
CA SER A 113 -0.10 -28.65 -7.27
C SER A 113 -0.86 -29.71 -6.48
N GLU A 114 -0.35 -30.94 -6.39
CA GLU A 114 -0.97 -32.02 -5.61
C GLU A 114 -0.72 -31.89 -4.10
N ARG A 115 0.22 -31.03 -3.68
CA ARG A 115 0.59 -30.80 -2.28
C ARG A 115 -0.08 -29.60 -1.65
N PHE A 116 -0.62 -28.68 -2.46
CA PHE A 116 -1.31 -27.51 -1.94
C PHE A 116 -2.59 -27.91 -1.21
N LYS A 117 -2.77 -27.40 0.01
CA LYS A 117 -4.00 -27.57 0.80
C LYS A 117 -5.02 -26.45 0.55
N SER A 118 -4.58 -25.34 -0.05
CA SER A 118 -5.42 -24.22 -0.48
C SER A 118 -4.84 -23.64 -1.77
N HIS A 119 -5.71 -23.18 -2.65
CA HIS A 119 -5.35 -22.59 -3.95
C HIS A 119 -5.64 -21.08 -3.95
N LEU A 120 -4.80 -20.32 -3.25
CA LEU A 120 -5.01 -18.88 -3.01
C LEU A 120 -4.96 -18.04 -4.29
N ILE A 121 -4.24 -18.51 -5.32
CA ILE A 121 -4.16 -17.82 -6.61
C ILE A 121 -5.50 -17.78 -7.36
N HIS A 122 -6.47 -18.62 -6.99
CA HIS A 122 -7.81 -18.63 -7.58
C HIS A 122 -8.81 -17.74 -6.83
N GLN A 123 -8.39 -17.09 -5.74
CA GLN A 123 -9.23 -16.11 -5.07
C GLN A 123 -9.52 -14.92 -5.99
N ARG A 124 -10.75 -14.40 -5.90
CA ARG A 124 -11.14 -13.19 -6.60
C ARG A 124 -10.53 -11.98 -5.91
N ASN A 125 -9.50 -11.40 -6.51
CA ASN A 125 -8.74 -10.27 -5.99
C ASN A 125 -8.84 -9.06 -6.92
N ILE A 126 -8.64 -7.85 -6.35
CA ILE A 126 -8.46 -6.64 -7.14
C ILE A 126 -7.09 -6.74 -7.83
N ILE A 127 -7.09 -6.73 -9.16
CA ILE A 127 -5.87 -6.79 -9.96
C ILE A 127 -5.55 -5.37 -10.46
N LYS A 128 -4.31 -4.96 -10.28
CA LYS A 128 -3.78 -3.70 -10.80
C LYS A 128 -2.57 -3.99 -11.66
N PRO A 129 -2.44 -3.39 -12.85
CA PRO A 129 -1.24 -3.53 -13.67
C PRO A 129 -0.01 -3.02 -12.90
N ALA A 130 1.09 -3.76 -12.97
CA ALA A 130 2.34 -3.35 -12.31
C ALA A 130 2.86 -2.01 -12.87
N ASN A 131 2.61 -1.76 -14.15
CA ASN A 131 2.98 -0.55 -14.88
C ASN A 131 1.85 0.50 -14.91
N TRP A 132 1.00 0.58 -13.89
CA TRP A 132 -0.12 1.52 -13.86
C TRP A 132 0.30 2.99 -14.04
N GLN A 133 1.56 3.32 -13.72
CA GLN A 133 2.13 4.67 -13.86
C GLN A 133 2.40 5.07 -15.31
N ASP A 134 2.47 4.10 -16.24
CA ASP A 134 2.69 4.36 -17.66
C ASP A 134 1.40 4.79 -18.38
N TYR A 135 0.26 4.67 -17.73
CA TYR A 135 -1.03 5.07 -18.26
C TYR A 135 -1.23 6.57 -18.12
N ALA A 136 -1.74 7.22 -19.17
CA ALA A 136 -1.98 8.67 -19.17
C ALA A 136 -3.04 9.10 -18.15
N TYR A 137 -4.05 8.26 -17.90
CA TYR A 137 -5.19 8.54 -17.03
C TYR A 137 -5.43 7.39 -16.04
N PRO A 138 -4.58 7.24 -15.00
CA PRO A 138 -4.66 6.11 -14.07
C PRO A 138 -5.70 6.37 -12.95
N PHE A 139 -6.98 6.10 -13.20
CA PHE A 139 -8.01 6.16 -12.17
C PHE A 139 -7.94 4.95 -11.23
N VAL A 140 -6.79 4.70 -10.64
CA VAL A 140 -6.51 3.55 -9.78
C VAL A 140 -6.72 3.91 -8.32
N TYR A 141 -7.64 3.23 -7.65
CA TYR A 141 -7.85 3.40 -6.20
C TYR A 141 -6.69 2.79 -5.38
N GLY A 142 -6.38 3.43 -4.26
CA GLY A 142 -5.36 2.93 -3.34
C GLY A 142 -3.94 3.04 -3.87
N GLN A 143 -3.70 3.92 -4.84
CA GLN A 143 -2.39 4.41 -5.24
C GLN A 143 -2.28 5.89 -4.90
N PHE A 144 -1.10 6.44 -4.95
CA PHE A 144 -0.81 7.76 -4.45
C PHE A 144 -0.14 8.64 -5.52
N ASP A 145 -0.57 9.89 -5.62
CA ASP A 145 0.14 10.90 -6.39
C ASP A 145 1.41 11.32 -5.65
N ALA A 146 2.57 10.92 -6.18
CA ALA A 146 3.87 11.19 -5.56
C ALA A 146 4.14 12.69 -5.32
N SER A 147 3.51 13.57 -6.11
CA SER A 147 3.67 15.03 -5.96
C SER A 147 3.03 15.58 -4.69
N LEU A 148 2.09 14.85 -4.09
CA LEU A 148 1.41 15.23 -2.86
C LEU A 148 2.21 14.85 -1.61
N VAL A 149 3.12 13.88 -1.71
CA VAL A 149 3.89 13.38 -0.55
C VAL A 149 4.73 14.50 0.06
N PRO A 150 4.65 14.77 1.36
CA PRO A 150 5.43 15.79 2.04
C PRO A 150 6.88 15.31 2.26
N LEU A 151 7.61 15.14 1.15
CA LEU A 151 8.96 14.54 1.14
C LEU A 151 9.96 15.30 2.03
N LYS A 152 9.83 16.62 2.14
CA LYS A 152 10.70 17.44 2.99
C LYS A 152 10.54 17.04 4.46
N ASP A 153 9.30 16.99 4.93
CA ASP A 153 8.99 16.71 6.33
C ASP A 153 9.24 15.23 6.66
N TRP A 154 8.86 14.33 5.73
CA TRP A 154 9.18 12.90 5.88
C TRP A 154 10.68 12.64 5.95
N ARG A 155 11.48 13.31 5.10
CA ARG A 155 12.94 13.20 5.12
C ARG A 155 13.53 13.72 6.44
N ALA A 156 13.01 14.82 6.98
CA ALA A 156 13.44 15.35 8.26
C ALA A 156 13.17 14.35 9.41
N CYS A 157 11.97 13.77 9.47
CA CYS A 157 11.63 12.74 10.45
C CYS A 157 12.48 11.47 10.28
N SER A 158 12.69 11.03 9.04
CA SER A 158 13.55 9.86 8.75
C SER A 158 15.00 10.11 9.19
N HIS A 159 15.51 11.32 8.98
CA HIS A 159 16.85 11.69 9.44
C HIS A 159 16.95 11.70 10.97
N GLN A 160 15.94 12.24 11.67
CA GLN A 160 15.87 12.18 13.13
C GLN A 160 15.78 10.74 13.66
N ALA A 161 15.07 9.85 12.96
CA ALA A 161 15.02 8.43 13.32
C ALA A 161 16.39 7.72 13.24
N LEU A 162 17.35 8.28 12.50
CA LEU A 162 18.71 7.74 12.38
C LEU A 162 19.69 8.30 13.42
N PHE A 163 19.28 9.22 14.32
CA PHE A 163 20.13 9.67 15.40
C PHE A 163 20.38 8.54 16.42
N VAL A 164 21.57 8.48 16.97
CA VAL A 164 22.01 7.40 17.87
C VAL A 164 21.01 7.08 18.99
N PRO A 165 20.41 8.07 19.70
CA PRO A 165 19.40 7.78 20.73
C PRO A 165 18.13 7.13 20.18
N ALA A 166 17.69 7.49 18.97
CA ALA A 166 16.54 6.90 18.31
C ALA A 166 16.84 5.47 17.85
N VAL A 167 18.02 5.26 17.22
CA VAL A 167 18.47 3.93 16.77
C VAL A 167 18.53 2.96 17.94
N LYS A 168 19.06 3.37 19.10
CA LYS A 168 19.10 2.54 20.31
C LYS A 168 17.72 2.06 20.76
N LYS A 169 16.64 2.80 20.45
CA LYS A 169 15.26 2.43 20.79
C LYS A 169 14.65 1.47 19.77
N TRP A 170 14.70 1.82 18.48
CA TRP A 170 13.98 1.06 17.47
C TRP A 170 14.78 -0.12 16.86
N ALA A 171 16.12 -0.15 17.01
CA ALA A 171 16.93 -1.26 16.49
C ALA A 171 16.94 -2.52 17.38
N GLN A 172 16.28 -2.46 18.53
CA GLN A 172 16.17 -3.61 19.43
C GLN A 172 15.16 -4.63 18.90
N ASN A 173 15.40 -5.90 19.15
CA ASN A 173 14.45 -6.96 18.85
C ASN A 173 13.38 -7.03 19.95
N HIS A 174 12.30 -6.29 19.75
CA HIS A 174 11.14 -6.30 20.65
C HIS A 174 10.23 -7.47 20.25
N ILE A 175 10.44 -8.65 20.83
CA ILE A 175 9.80 -9.90 20.41
C ILE A 175 8.26 -9.81 20.46
N ASP A 176 7.70 -9.10 21.43
CA ASP A 176 6.25 -9.06 21.74
C ASP A 176 5.73 -7.66 22.04
N ARG A 177 6.46 -6.62 21.70
CA ARG A 177 6.08 -5.22 21.97
C ARG A 177 5.91 -4.43 20.68
N ASP A 178 5.08 -3.40 20.76
CA ASP A 178 4.92 -2.41 19.73
C ASP A 178 5.87 -1.22 19.96
N SER A 179 6.09 -0.41 18.94
CA SER A 179 6.77 0.88 19.09
C SER A 179 5.99 1.76 20.07
N GLU A 180 6.56 1.98 21.28
CA GLU A 180 5.92 2.80 22.31
C GLU A 180 5.58 4.21 21.80
N ALA A 181 6.51 4.81 21.05
CA ALA A 181 6.32 6.14 20.47
C ALA A 181 5.14 6.18 19.48
N LEU A 182 4.92 5.13 18.68
CA LEU A 182 3.79 5.08 17.76
C LEU A 182 2.48 4.82 18.52
N VAL A 183 2.47 3.90 19.48
CA VAL A 183 1.29 3.61 20.32
C VAL A 183 0.84 4.87 21.05
N GLU A 184 1.78 5.68 21.57
CA GLU A 184 1.48 6.96 22.19
C GLU A 184 0.77 7.94 21.25
N GLN A 185 1.24 8.06 20.00
CA GLN A 185 0.59 8.92 19.01
C GLN A 185 -0.79 8.38 18.60
N ILE A 186 -0.95 7.07 18.45
CA ILE A 186 -2.25 6.44 18.20
C ILE A 186 -3.21 6.78 19.35
N GLN A 187 -2.79 6.55 20.59
CA GLN A 187 -3.61 6.74 21.80
C GLN A 187 -4.03 8.20 22.01
N HIS A 188 -3.11 9.14 21.85
CA HIS A 188 -3.33 10.54 22.23
C HIS A 188 -3.71 11.47 21.08
N ARG A 189 -3.52 11.06 19.82
CA ARG A 189 -3.79 11.89 18.65
C ARG A 189 -4.83 11.29 17.71
N LEU A 190 -4.62 10.04 17.26
CA LEU A 190 -5.46 9.46 16.22
C LEU A 190 -6.80 8.96 16.78
N LEU A 191 -6.81 8.22 17.86
CA LEU A 191 -8.04 7.67 18.46
C LEU A 191 -9.00 8.75 18.98
N PRO A 192 -8.55 9.80 19.71
CA PRO A 192 -9.43 10.87 20.14
C PRO A 192 -10.10 11.64 19.01
N ALA A 193 -9.43 11.79 17.85
CA ALA A 193 -10.04 12.37 16.65
C ALA A 193 -11.25 11.56 16.11
N ARG A 194 -11.35 10.27 16.50
CA ARG A 194 -12.45 9.37 16.18
C ARG A 194 -13.43 9.15 17.34
N GLY A 195 -13.24 9.88 18.46
CA GLY A 195 -14.05 9.73 19.69
C GLY A 195 -13.71 8.46 20.49
N ILE A 196 -12.58 7.81 20.22
CA ILE A 196 -12.19 6.56 20.86
C ILE A 196 -11.18 6.85 21.96
N MET A 197 -11.41 6.27 23.14
CA MET A 197 -10.46 6.23 24.25
C MET A 197 -10.02 4.77 24.46
N ALA A 198 -8.72 4.55 24.46
CA ALA A 198 -8.18 3.20 24.67
C ALA A 198 -6.91 3.25 25.53
N ARG A 199 -6.66 2.18 26.28
CA ARG A 199 -5.41 1.99 27.02
C ARG A 199 -4.34 1.41 26.10
N ARG A 200 -3.07 1.51 26.48
CA ARG A 200 -1.94 0.97 25.71
C ARG A 200 -2.04 -0.54 25.45
N ASP A 201 -2.54 -1.29 26.43
CA ASP A 201 -2.74 -2.74 26.36
C ASP A 201 -3.93 -3.16 25.49
N GLU A 202 -4.77 -2.21 25.06
CA GLU A 202 -5.88 -2.39 24.13
C GLU A 202 -5.52 -2.04 22.68
N ILE A 203 -4.25 -1.69 22.41
CA ILE A 203 -3.76 -1.31 21.07
C ILE A 203 -2.72 -2.33 20.59
N LEU A 204 -2.85 -2.77 19.34
CA LEU A 204 -1.90 -3.61 18.63
C LEU A 204 -1.54 -2.97 17.29
N VAL A 205 -0.26 -2.65 17.08
CA VAL A 205 0.22 -2.18 15.77
C VAL A 205 0.34 -3.35 14.80
N THR A 206 -0.06 -3.15 13.55
CA THR A 206 -0.06 -4.16 12.49
C THR A 206 0.59 -3.64 11.21
N ALA A 207 0.96 -4.53 10.30
CA ALA A 207 1.43 -4.16 8.96
C ALA A 207 0.24 -3.81 8.03
N GLY A 208 -0.53 -2.80 8.43
CA GLY A 208 -1.76 -2.35 7.76
C GLY A 208 -2.99 -3.20 8.10
N SER A 209 -4.16 -2.76 7.61
CA SER A 209 -5.46 -3.41 7.87
C SER A 209 -5.56 -4.85 7.34
N GLN A 210 -4.81 -5.20 6.29
CA GLN A 210 -4.74 -6.59 5.79
C GLN A 210 -4.24 -7.57 6.85
N MET A 211 -3.16 -7.21 7.55
CA MET A 211 -2.68 -8.03 8.66
C MET A 211 -3.70 -8.06 9.80
N ALA A 212 -4.36 -6.94 10.08
CA ALA A 212 -5.41 -6.91 11.10
C ALA A 212 -6.54 -7.90 10.78
N CYS A 213 -7.06 -7.90 9.53
CA CYS A 213 -8.06 -8.87 9.08
C CYS A 213 -7.57 -10.31 9.20
N TYR A 214 -6.33 -10.58 8.79
CA TYR A 214 -5.73 -11.92 8.88
C TYR A 214 -5.61 -12.41 10.33
N LEU A 215 -5.15 -11.56 11.24
CA LEU A 215 -5.04 -11.89 12.66
C LEU A 215 -6.41 -12.19 13.27
N LEU A 216 -7.41 -11.34 13.03
CA LEU A 216 -8.78 -11.54 13.54
C LEU A 216 -9.40 -12.83 12.98
N ALA A 217 -9.25 -13.08 11.68
CA ALA A 217 -9.75 -14.30 11.07
C ALA A 217 -9.12 -15.57 11.69
N ASN A 218 -7.82 -15.54 11.99
CA ASN A 218 -7.13 -16.71 12.51
C ASN A 218 -7.35 -16.95 14.02
N VAL A 219 -7.62 -15.92 14.81
CA VAL A 219 -7.86 -16.05 16.26
C VAL A 219 -9.33 -16.32 16.56
N LEU A 220 -10.26 -15.71 15.82
CA LEU A 220 -11.68 -15.68 16.17
C LEU A 220 -12.56 -16.56 15.27
N VAL A 221 -12.06 -17.04 14.12
CA VAL A 221 -12.90 -17.72 13.13
C VAL A 221 -12.42 -19.14 12.87
N ASP A 222 -13.35 -20.08 12.92
CA ASP A 222 -13.21 -21.47 12.53
C ASP A 222 -14.12 -21.81 11.34
N LYS A 223 -14.10 -23.05 10.89
CA LYS A 223 -14.89 -23.53 9.74
C LYS A 223 -16.40 -23.35 9.90
N LYS A 224 -16.93 -23.36 11.11
CA LYS A 224 -18.37 -23.28 11.43
C LYS A 224 -18.83 -21.86 11.73
N THR A 225 -17.89 -20.96 11.99
CA THR A 225 -18.19 -19.57 12.36
C THR A 225 -18.86 -18.83 11.22
N VAL A 226 -20.01 -18.24 11.44
CA VAL A 226 -20.72 -17.42 10.45
C VAL A 226 -20.17 -16.00 10.48
N VAL A 227 -19.57 -15.55 9.37
CA VAL A 227 -19.03 -14.19 9.22
C VAL A 227 -19.83 -13.42 8.17
N GLY A 228 -20.33 -12.26 8.51
CA GLY A 228 -21.02 -11.34 7.61
C GLY A 228 -20.04 -10.36 6.96
N ILE A 229 -20.20 -10.14 5.65
CA ILE A 229 -19.47 -9.14 4.87
C ILE A 229 -20.47 -8.33 4.07
N GLU A 230 -20.29 -7.02 4.02
CA GLU A 230 -21.04 -6.12 3.14
C GLU A 230 -21.03 -6.63 1.68
N ASP A 231 -22.13 -6.48 0.94
CA ASP A 231 -22.24 -6.89 -0.46
C ASP A 231 -22.96 -5.80 -1.29
N PRO A 232 -22.23 -5.06 -2.14
CA PRO A 232 -20.77 -5.16 -2.39
C PRO A 232 -19.93 -4.77 -1.17
N GLY A 233 -18.74 -5.41 -1.06
CA GLY A 233 -17.86 -5.23 0.07
C GLY A 233 -16.38 -5.39 -0.29
N TYR A 234 -15.50 -5.30 0.71
CA TYR A 234 -14.05 -5.35 0.52
C TYR A 234 -13.58 -6.79 0.19
N PRO A 235 -13.04 -7.05 -1.03
CA PRO A 235 -12.69 -8.40 -1.46
C PRO A 235 -11.64 -9.09 -0.58
N ASP A 236 -10.61 -8.35 -0.14
CA ASP A 236 -9.54 -8.95 0.64
C ASP A 236 -9.98 -9.33 2.04
N ALA A 237 -10.91 -8.58 2.66
CA ALA A 237 -11.52 -8.99 3.93
C ALA A 237 -12.32 -10.28 3.73
N ARG A 238 -13.17 -10.35 2.68
CA ARG A 238 -13.90 -11.56 2.30
C ARG A 238 -12.95 -12.76 2.15
N ASN A 239 -11.87 -12.59 1.42
CA ASN A 239 -10.90 -13.65 1.15
C ASN A 239 -10.19 -14.12 2.43
N ASN A 240 -9.85 -13.20 3.36
CA ASN A 240 -9.28 -13.57 4.66
C ASN A 240 -10.25 -14.45 5.47
N PHE A 241 -11.54 -14.12 5.51
CA PHE A 241 -12.52 -14.93 6.25
C PHE A 241 -12.84 -16.25 5.54
N LEU A 242 -12.87 -16.28 4.20
CA LEU A 242 -13.03 -17.52 3.42
C LEU A 242 -11.89 -18.53 3.62
N LEU A 243 -10.70 -18.08 4.06
CA LEU A 243 -9.62 -19.01 4.43
C LEU A 243 -9.93 -19.80 5.69
N ARG A 244 -10.80 -19.31 6.56
CA ARG A 244 -11.06 -19.86 7.89
C ARG A 244 -12.46 -20.42 8.03
N SER A 245 -13.45 -19.84 7.35
CA SER A 245 -14.86 -20.22 7.46
C SER A 245 -15.45 -20.66 6.11
N ASP A 246 -16.27 -21.70 6.17
CA ASP A 246 -17.10 -22.13 5.04
C ASP A 246 -18.42 -21.32 4.97
N HIS A 247 -18.68 -20.43 5.94
CA HIS A 247 -19.94 -19.70 6.15
C HIS A 247 -19.77 -18.18 6.11
N VAL A 248 -19.17 -17.65 5.03
CA VAL A 248 -19.09 -16.20 4.79
C VAL A 248 -20.37 -15.76 4.08
N LYS A 249 -21.17 -14.91 4.76
CA LYS A 249 -22.46 -14.40 4.26
C LYS A 249 -22.33 -13.00 3.67
N ALA A 250 -22.93 -12.83 2.48
CA ALA A 250 -23.18 -11.53 1.90
C ALA A 250 -24.29 -10.80 2.67
N LEU A 251 -24.02 -9.60 3.15
CA LEU A 251 -24.99 -8.75 3.85
C LEU A 251 -25.36 -7.56 2.99
N PRO A 252 -26.67 -7.28 2.79
CA PRO A 252 -27.11 -6.21 1.91
C PRO A 252 -26.71 -4.83 2.47
N ILE A 253 -26.34 -3.94 1.57
CA ILE A 253 -26.16 -2.52 1.84
C ILE A 253 -27.23 -1.70 1.07
N ASP A 254 -27.49 -0.48 1.56
CA ASP A 254 -28.35 0.50 0.91
C ASP A 254 -27.63 1.88 0.82
N ALA A 255 -28.38 2.94 0.62
CA ALA A 255 -27.85 4.31 0.55
C ALA A 255 -27.19 4.78 1.86
N ASP A 256 -27.45 4.11 2.99
CA ASP A 256 -26.89 4.38 4.30
C ASP A 256 -25.83 3.33 4.74
N GLY A 257 -25.37 2.47 3.84
CA GLY A 257 -24.40 1.41 4.09
C GLY A 257 -25.05 0.10 4.58
N LEU A 258 -24.38 -0.65 5.46
CA LEU A 258 -24.86 -1.94 5.97
C LEU A 258 -26.24 -1.84 6.58
N THR A 259 -27.15 -2.75 6.20
CA THR A 259 -28.50 -2.80 6.77
C THR A 259 -28.54 -3.60 8.06
N ALA A 260 -29.28 -3.11 9.07
CA ALA A 260 -29.55 -3.83 10.32
C ALA A 260 -30.57 -4.98 10.07
N SER A 261 -30.15 -5.99 9.34
CA SER A 261 -31.01 -7.06 8.83
C SER A 261 -31.02 -8.31 9.71
N ARG A 262 -32.03 -9.17 9.52
CA ARG A 262 -32.08 -10.50 10.15
C ARG A 262 -30.82 -11.33 9.80
N ALA A 263 -30.31 -11.19 8.58
CA ALA A 263 -29.12 -11.90 8.11
C ALA A 263 -27.87 -11.50 8.91
N MET A 264 -27.73 -10.20 9.22
CA MET A 264 -26.68 -9.70 10.10
C MET A 264 -26.77 -10.32 11.51
N GLY A 265 -27.96 -10.36 12.08
CA GLY A 265 -28.21 -10.95 13.41
C GLY A 265 -28.01 -12.48 13.51
N GLN A 266 -27.66 -13.15 12.43
CA GLN A 266 -27.30 -14.58 12.38
C GLN A 266 -25.79 -14.81 12.28
N CYS A 267 -25.00 -13.77 12.23
CA CYS A 267 -23.55 -13.83 12.17
C CYS A 267 -22.94 -13.76 13.57
N ALA A 268 -21.83 -14.45 13.79
CA ALA A 268 -21.02 -14.26 14.98
C ALA A 268 -20.19 -12.98 14.89
N TYR A 269 -19.65 -12.74 13.69
CA TYR A 269 -18.83 -11.56 13.38
C TYR A 269 -19.33 -10.89 12.10
N VAL A 270 -19.21 -9.55 12.03
CA VAL A 270 -19.56 -8.77 10.85
C VAL A 270 -18.45 -7.77 10.57
N PHE A 271 -17.90 -7.82 9.36
CA PHE A 271 -16.95 -6.82 8.88
C PHE A 271 -17.71 -5.67 8.21
N VAL A 272 -17.45 -4.45 8.65
CA VAL A 272 -18.18 -3.25 8.23
C VAL A 272 -17.24 -2.06 8.01
N THR A 273 -17.56 -1.23 7.00
CA THR A 273 -16.78 -0.05 6.61
C THR A 273 -17.63 1.23 6.72
N PRO A 274 -17.94 1.73 7.95
CA PRO A 274 -19.00 2.70 8.16
C PRO A 274 -18.65 4.14 7.77
N SER A 275 -17.37 4.52 7.73
CA SER A 275 -16.96 5.87 7.39
C SER A 275 -16.96 6.13 5.90
N HIS A 276 -16.46 5.19 5.14
CA HIS A 276 -16.49 5.14 3.67
C HIS A 276 -16.68 3.68 3.25
N GLN A 277 -17.93 3.30 2.99
CA GLN A 277 -18.26 1.94 2.60
C GLN A 277 -17.45 1.51 1.36
N CYS A 278 -16.79 0.38 1.43
CA CYS A 278 -16.02 -0.16 0.31
C CYS A 278 -16.89 -1.10 -0.53
N PRO A 279 -17.12 -0.81 -1.81
CA PRO A 279 -16.51 0.24 -2.65
C PRO A 279 -17.36 1.49 -2.85
N THR A 280 -18.58 1.57 -2.31
CA THR A 280 -19.59 2.58 -2.67
C THR A 280 -19.26 3.98 -2.18
N THR A 281 -18.35 4.12 -1.22
CA THR A 281 -17.96 5.37 -0.55
C THR A 281 -19.08 6.03 0.27
N VAL A 282 -20.20 5.36 0.46
CA VAL A 282 -21.30 5.81 1.31
C VAL A 282 -20.84 5.93 2.75
N THR A 283 -21.26 6.98 3.42
CA THR A 283 -21.01 7.20 4.85
C THR A 283 -22.24 6.81 5.66
N MET A 284 -22.09 5.87 6.59
CA MET A 284 -23.17 5.41 7.44
C MET A 284 -23.60 6.50 8.43
N PRO A 285 -24.86 6.96 8.41
CA PRO A 285 -25.35 7.99 9.32
C PRO A 285 -25.44 7.49 10.78
N LEU A 286 -25.50 8.41 11.73
CA LEU A 286 -25.51 8.10 13.15
C LEU A 286 -26.67 7.17 13.55
N SER A 287 -27.86 7.39 12.99
CA SER A 287 -29.05 6.54 13.25
C SER A 287 -28.78 5.07 12.88
N ARG A 288 -28.20 4.82 11.70
CA ARG A 288 -27.87 3.46 11.26
C ARG A 288 -26.76 2.84 12.13
N ARG A 289 -25.77 3.63 12.61
CA ARG A 289 -24.73 3.14 13.54
C ARG A 289 -25.38 2.66 14.85
N GLN A 290 -26.36 3.39 15.36
CA GLN A 290 -27.12 3.00 16.57
C GLN A 290 -27.94 1.73 16.34
N GLU A 291 -28.68 1.65 15.22
CA GLU A 291 -29.47 0.44 14.87
C GLU A 291 -28.58 -0.82 14.78
N ILE A 292 -27.41 -0.70 14.17
CA ILE A 292 -26.46 -1.83 14.04
C ILE A 292 -25.91 -2.23 15.40
N LEU A 293 -25.56 -1.29 16.26
CA LEU A 293 -25.06 -1.58 17.62
C LEU A 293 -26.13 -2.23 18.48
N GLU A 294 -27.38 -1.75 18.43
CA GLU A 294 -28.50 -2.36 19.13
C GLU A 294 -28.79 -3.80 18.66
N LEU A 295 -28.77 -4.02 17.33
CA LEU A 295 -28.93 -5.36 16.78
C LEU A 295 -27.77 -6.28 17.18
N ALA A 296 -26.53 -5.77 17.15
CA ALA A 296 -25.33 -6.50 17.54
C ALA A 296 -25.42 -6.92 19.02
N LYS A 297 -25.86 -6.02 19.90
CA LYS A 297 -26.11 -6.31 21.31
C LYS A 297 -27.20 -7.38 21.50
N LYS A 298 -28.33 -7.23 20.81
CA LYS A 298 -29.49 -8.15 20.92
C LYS A 298 -29.19 -9.55 20.40
N ARG A 299 -28.30 -9.69 19.43
CA ARG A 299 -28.01 -10.93 18.70
C ARG A 299 -26.65 -11.53 19.00
N ASP A 300 -25.91 -10.95 19.92
CA ASP A 300 -24.56 -11.37 20.30
C ASP A 300 -23.58 -11.38 19.12
N VAL A 301 -23.63 -10.33 18.30
CA VAL A 301 -22.74 -10.12 17.15
C VAL A 301 -21.57 -9.23 17.56
N VAL A 302 -20.35 -9.56 17.10
CA VAL A 302 -19.17 -8.69 17.21
C VAL A 302 -18.89 -8.03 15.85
N LEU A 303 -18.60 -6.74 15.87
CA LEU A 303 -18.35 -5.94 14.69
C LEU A 303 -16.85 -5.70 14.51
N PHE A 304 -16.34 -5.96 13.32
CA PHE A 304 -15.00 -5.53 12.87
C PHE A 304 -15.17 -4.24 12.07
N GLU A 305 -14.92 -3.10 12.70
CA GLU A 305 -14.99 -1.78 12.05
C GLU A 305 -13.68 -1.47 11.35
N ASP A 306 -13.64 -1.52 10.02
CA ASP A 306 -12.51 -1.00 9.24
C ASP A 306 -12.77 0.48 8.91
N ASP A 307 -12.07 1.36 9.61
CA ASP A 307 -12.24 2.81 9.53
C ASP A 307 -11.21 3.45 8.57
N HIS A 308 -10.98 2.78 7.43
CA HIS A 308 -10.06 3.29 6.41
C HIS A 308 -10.54 4.62 5.82
N GLU A 309 -9.62 5.53 5.55
CA GLU A 309 -9.88 6.86 4.95
C GLU A 309 -10.80 7.79 5.78
N SER A 310 -11.11 7.48 7.03
CA SER A 310 -12.02 8.29 7.85
C SER A 310 -11.61 9.76 8.02
N GLU A 311 -10.32 10.05 7.90
CA GLU A 311 -9.75 11.39 7.95
C GLU A 311 -9.94 12.17 6.63
N LEU A 312 -10.25 11.46 5.51
CA LEU A 312 -10.57 12.06 4.22
C LEU A 312 -12.07 12.41 4.16
N ASN A 313 -12.45 13.50 4.83
CA ASN A 313 -13.84 13.96 4.96
C ASN A 313 -13.98 15.39 4.45
N PHE A 314 -14.81 15.58 3.42
CA PHE A 314 -15.02 16.89 2.76
C PHE A 314 -16.04 17.77 3.47
N SER A 315 -16.81 17.24 4.43
CA SER A 315 -17.77 17.99 5.23
C SER A 315 -17.14 18.68 6.46
N GLY A 316 -15.86 18.47 6.71
CA GLY A 316 -15.06 19.12 7.75
C GLY A 316 -15.02 18.40 9.10
N ARG A 317 -16.01 17.59 9.46
CA ARG A 317 -15.97 16.77 10.68
C ARG A 317 -16.43 15.34 10.39
N PRO A 318 -15.58 14.34 10.59
CA PRO A 318 -16.00 12.94 10.47
C PRO A 318 -17.01 12.59 11.56
N LEU A 319 -17.97 11.69 11.25
CA LEU A 319 -18.87 11.12 12.25
C LEU A 319 -18.07 10.28 13.26
N PRO A 320 -18.53 10.19 14.52
CA PRO A 320 -17.89 9.33 15.52
C PRO A 320 -17.80 7.87 15.04
N ALA A 321 -16.69 7.19 15.31
CA ALA A 321 -16.55 5.77 14.98
C ALA A 321 -17.64 4.90 15.65
N LEU A 322 -17.98 3.74 15.08
CA LEU A 322 -18.86 2.77 15.74
C LEU A 322 -18.29 2.39 17.12
N LYS A 323 -16.97 2.18 17.18
CA LYS A 323 -16.26 1.88 18.44
C LYS A 323 -16.47 2.94 19.51
N SER A 324 -16.57 4.21 19.13
CA SER A 324 -16.80 5.30 20.11
C SER A 324 -18.22 5.33 20.67
N LEU A 325 -19.18 4.71 19.97
CA LEU A 325 -20.57 4.59 20.36
C LEU A 325 -20.88 3.27 21.08
N ASP A 326 -19.92 2.34 21.07
CA ASP A 326 -20.04 1.00 21.63
C ASP A 326 -19.89 1.01 23.15
N THR A 327 -20.98 0.75 23.86
CA THR A 327 -21.01 0.67 25.34
C THR A 327 -20.87 -0.77 25.85
N ASP A 328 -20.93 -1.76 24.97
CA ASP A 328 -20.96 -3.18 25.31
C ASP A 328 -19.68 -3.94 24.96
N GLY A 329 -18.66 -3.26 24.41
CA GLY A 329 -17.38 -3.85 24.05
C GLY A 329 -17.43 -4.79 22.82
N ARG A 330 -18.41 -4.60 21.93
CA ARG A 330 -18.68 -5.45 20.77
C ARG A 330 -18.00 -5.00 19.49
N VAL A 331 -17.40 -3.83 19.48
CA VAL A 331 -16.70 -3.31 18.31
C VAL A 331 -15.20 -3.49 18.47
N ILE A 332 -14.58 -4.18 17.52
CA ILE A 332 -13.14 -4.24 17.31
C ILE A 332 -12.81 -3.26 16.20
N TYR A 333 -12.00 -2.25 16.51
CA TYR A 333 -11.67 -1.18 15.60
C TYR A 333 -10.35 -1.43 14.87
N LEU A 334 -10.34 -1.24 13.56
CA LEU A 334 -9.18 -1.33 12.68
C LEU A 334 -8.87 0.06 12.12
N GLY A 335 -7.74 0.62 12.52
CA GLY A 335 -7.22 1.87 11.97
C GLY A 335 -6.12 1.62 10.94
N SER A 336 -6.00 2.49 9.96
CA SER A 336 -4.98 2.40 8.91
C SER A 336 -4.34 3.75 8.62
N LEU A 337 -3.01 3.81 8.72
CA LEU A 337 -2.22 4.95 8.28
C LEU A 337 -1.74 4.82 6.83
N SER A 338 -2.00 3.68 6.18
CA SER A 338 -1.57 3.45 4.80
C SER A 338 -2.23 4.37 3.78
N LYS A 339 -3.44 4.88 4.07
CA LYS A 339 -4.19 5.79 3.19
C LYS A 339 -3.92 7.26 3.50
N THR A 340 -3.48 7.55 4.71
CA THR A 340 -3.29 8.92 5.24
C THR A 340 -1.81 9.32 5.35
N LEU A 341 -0.88 8.38 5.15
CA LEU A 341 0.54 8.66 4.99
C LEU A 341 1.00 8.24 3.59
N VAL A 342 1.60 7.07 3.46
CA VAL A 342 2.04 6.50 2.19
C VAL A 342 1.77 5.00 2.22
N HIS A 343 1.14 4.46 1.19
CA HIS A 343 0.71 3.04 1.14
C HIS A 343 1.84 2.04 1.42
N GLY A 344 3.05 2.35 0.95
CA GLY A 344 4.23 1.50 1.13
C GLY A 344 4.75 1.40 2.57
N LEU A 345 4.32 2.27 3.49
CA LEU A 345 4.75 2.22 4.89
C LEU A 345 4.16 1.04 5.65
N ARG A 346 2.97 0.57 5.22
CA ARG A 346 2.31 -0.58 5.82
C ARG A 346 2.15 -0.49 7.34
N ILE A 347 1.48 0.56 7.80
CA ILE A 347 1.17 0.79 9.22
C ILE A 347 -0.35 0.79 9.41
N GLY A 348 -0.82 -0.01 10.34
CA GLY A 348 -2.20 -0.05 10.83
C GLY A 348 -2.23 -0.42 12.30
N TYR A 349 -3.40 -0.47 12.88
CA TYR A 349 -3.56 -0.88 14.28
C TYR A 349 -4.94 -1.44 14.54
N ILE A 350 -5.04 -2.26 15.59
CA ILE A 350 -6.30 -2.79 16.13
C ILE A 350 -6.51 -2.19 17.51
N VAL A 351 -7.76 -1.82 17.82
CA VAL A 351 -8.21 -1.47 19.17
C VAL A 351 -9.28 -2.47 19.59
N ALA A 352 -8.99 -3.22 20.65
CA ALA A 352 -9.84 -4.30 21.16
C ALA A 352 -9.58 -4.50 22.65
N PRO A 353 -10.42 -5.29 23.37
CA PRO A 353 -10.14 -5.65 24.75
C PRO A 353 -8.74 -6.25 24.93
N ALA A 354 -8.07 -5.93 26.04
CA ALA A 354 -6.69 -6.31 26.30
C ALA A 354 -6.45 -7.84 26.23
N GLU A 355 -7.45 -8.63 26.58
CA GLU A 355 -7.40 -10.10 26.46
C GLU A 355 -7.24 -10.53 25.01
N LEU A 356 -8.07 -10.00 24.10
CA LEU A 356 -7.97 -10.29 22.67
C LEU A 356 -6.66 -9.75 22.08
N ILE A 357 -6.22 -8.56 22.47
CA ILE A 357 -4.94 -8.00 22.01
C ILE A 357 -3.76 -8.91 22.36
N ARG A 358 -3.78 -9.58 23.54
CA ARG A 358 -2.72 -10.55 23.90
C ARG A 358 -2.68 -11.74 22.95
N GLU A 359 -3.83 -12.31 22.59
CA GLU A 359 -3.89 -13.43 21.62
C GLU A 359 -3.47 -12.99 20.21
N LEU A 360 -3.95 -11.84 19.73
CA LEU A 360 -3.56 -11.30 18.44
C LEU A 360 -2.06 -10.99 18.38
N ARG A 361 -1.48 -10.50 19.48
CA ARG A 361 -0.05 -10.23 19.62
C ARG A 361 0.76 -11.54 19.59
N ALA A 362 0.29 -12.57 20.25
CA ALA A 362 0.90 -13.89 20.22
C ALA A 362 0.92 -14.47 18.80
N LEU A 363 -0.19 -14.36 18.06
CA LEU A 363 -0.23 -14.77 16.66
C LEU A 363 0.69 -13.91 15.77
N ARG A 364 0.67 -12.58 15.91
CA ARG A 364 1.58 -11.68 15.17
C ARG A 364 3.04 -12.06 15.39
N ARG A 365 3.42 -12.42 16.63
CA ARG A 365 4.77 -12.88 16.96
C ARG A 365 5.20 -14.09 16.11
N LEU A 366 4.30 -15.01 15.81
CA LEU A 366 4.61 -16.18 14.96
C LEU A 366 4.82 -15.78 13.49
N ILE A 367 4.22 -14.68 13.04
CA ILE A 367 4.29 -14.23 11.65
C ILE A 367 5.53 -13.36 11.43
N MET A 368 5.74 -12.33 12.27
CA MET A 368 6.77 -11.32 12.04
C MET A 368 7.42 -10.75 13.32
N ARG A 369 7.14 -11.34 14.49
CA ARG A 369 7.55 -10.87 15.81
C ARG A 369 6.95 -9.52 16.18
N HIS A 370 7.42 -8.46 15.57
CA HIS A 370 6.94 -7.07 15.73
C HIS A 370 6.88 -6.37 14.37
N GLU A 371 6.23 -5.23 14.33
CA GLU A 371 6.18 -4.38 13.13
C GLU A 371 7.57 -3.82 12.78
N PRO A 372 7.77 -3.29 11.54
CA PRO A 372 9.00 -2.61 11.14
C PRO A 372 9.22 -1.34 11.97
N THR A 373 10.03 -1.43 13.01
CA THR A 373 10.19 -0.40 14.06
C THR A 373 10.76 0.92 13.56
N ASN A 374 11.63 0.91 12.53
CA ASN A 374 12.11 2.14 11.91
C ASN A 374 10.96 2.94 11.25
N ASN A 375 10.08 2.26 10.50
CA ASN A 375 8.90 2.89 9.90
C ASN A 375 7.95 3.43 10.97
N SER A 376 7.69 2.65 12.01
CA SER A 376 6.85 3.03 13.15
C SER A 376 7.40 4.25 13.89
N HIS A 377 8.72 4.28 14.11
CA HIS A 377 9.39 5.41 14.77
C HIS A 377 9.35 6.68 13.89
N THR A 378 9.62 6.56 12.59
CA THR A 378 9.52 7.70 11.65
C THR A 378 8.10 8.24 11.59
N ALA A 379 7.08 7.36 11.51
CA ALA A 379 5.68 7.76 11.51
C ALA A 379 5.28 8.43 12.83
N SER A 380 5.77 7.95 13.97
CA SER A 380 5.50 8.59 15.28
C SER A 380 6.04 10.02 15.34
N LEU A 381 7.24 10.27 14.83
CA LEU A 381 7.81 11.62 14.72
C LEU A 381 6.99 12.52 13.79
N PHE A 382 6.56 11.98 12.64
CA PHE A 382 5.75 12.72 11.68
C PHE A 382 4.39 13.16 12.26
N ILE A 383 3.75 12.28 13.05
CA ILE A 383 2.50 12.60 13.74
C ILE A 383 2.76 13.59 14.89
N ALA A 384 3.76 13.32 15.74
CA ALA A 384 4.08 14.13 16.91
C ALA A 384 4.41 15.59 16.56
N GLN A 385 5.06 15.82 15.42
CA GLN A 385 5.44 17.15 14.94
C GLN A 385 4.31 17.86 14.16
N GLY A 386 3.11 17.25 14.06
CA GLY A 386 1.94 17.85 13.40
C GLY A 386 1.98 17.80 11.87
N HIS A 387 2.97 17.15 11.28
CA HIS A 387 3.08 17.01 9.82
C HIS A 387 1.93 16.18 9.24
N HIS A 388 1.46 15.17 9.97
CA HIS A 388 0.29 14.37 9.60
C HIS A 388 -0.96 15.24 9.46
N ASP A 389 -1.27 16.09 10.45
CA ASP A 389 -2.45 16.94 10.42
C ASP A 389 -2.40 17.95 9.25
N ALA A 390 -1.21 18.52 9.00
CA ALA A 390 -0.99 19.43 7.88
C ALA A 390 -1.20 18.73 6.53
N PHE A 391 -0.70 17.51 6.43
CA PHE A 391 -0.85 16.68 5.23
C PHE A 391 -2.30 16.30 4.98
N MET A 392 -3.04 15.89 6.02
CA MET A 392 -4.47 15.56 5.92
C MET A 392 -5.31 16.76 5.46
N ARG A 393 -5.04 17.96 5.96
CA ARG A 393 -5.71 19.17 5.47
C ARG A 393 -5.47 19.40 3.97
N LYS A 394 -4.22 19.24 3.51
CA LYS A 394 -3.87 19.34 2.08
C LYS A 394 -4.60 18.28 1.23
N LEU A 395 -4.58 17.01 1.69
CA LEU A 395 -5.26 15.93 0.97
C LEU A 395 -6.77 16.15 0.86
N ASN A 396 -7.43 16.58 1.94
CA ASN A 396 -8.87 16.85 1.94
C ASN A 396 -9.25 17.92 0.89
N VAL A 397 -8.49 19.02 0.82
CA VAL A 397 -8.72 20.06 -0.20
C VAL A 397 -8.51 19.49 -1.59
N THR A 398 -7.36 18.85 -1.84
CA THR A 398 -7.02 18.32 -3.17
C THR A 398 -7.99 17.26 -3.64
N TYR A 399 -8.41 16.32 -2.77
CA TYR A 399 -9.32 15.26 -3.17
C TYR A 399 -10.75 15.75 -3.34
N LYS A 400 -11.18 16.75 -2.59
CA LYS A 400 -12.45 17.44 -2.81
C LYS A 400 -12.49 18.07 -4.20
N GLU A 401 -11.46 18.83 -4.58
CA GLU A 401 -11.32 19.44 -5.90
C GLU A 401 -11.34 18.38 -7.02
N ARG A 402 -10.58 17.30 -6.87
CA ARG A 402 -10.54 16.21 -7.84
C ARG A 402 -11.90 15.51 -7.97
N ARG A 403 -12.63 15.34 -6.88
CA ARG A 403 -14.00 14.80 -6.88
C ARG A 403 -14.95 15.71 -7.63
N GLU A 404 -14.89 17.02 -7.41
CA GLU A 404 -15.72 18.01 -8.09
C GLU A 404 -15.45 18.02 -9.59
N ILE A 405 -14.19 17.99 -10.02
CA ILE A 405 -13.81 17.89 -11.43
C ILE A 405 -14.37 16.60 -12.04
N LEU A 406 -14.19 15.46 -11.37
CA LEU A 406 -14.70 14.16 -11.83
C LEU A 406 -16.23 14.19 -12.01
N THR A 407 -16.95 14.66 -11.01
CA THR A 407 -18.42 14.73 -11.03
C THR A 407 -18.92 15.65 -12.15
N SER A 408 -18.29 16.81 -12.33
CA SER A 408 -18.61 17.77 -13.39
C SER A 408 -18.34 17.18 -14.80
N ALA A 409 -17.22 16.47 -14.94
CA ALA A 409 -16.87 15.82 -16.20
C ALA A 409 -17.86 14.69 -16.55
N PHE A 410 -18.27 13.88 -15.57
CA PHE A 410 -19.32 12.85 -15.78
C PHE A 410 -20.64 13.47 -16.17
N ALA A 411 -21.12 14.49 -15.46
CA ALA A 411 -22.36 15.18 -15.81
C ALA A 411 -22.35 15.73 -17.24
N LYS A 412 -21.19 16.17 -17.71
CA LYS A 412 -20.99 16.74 -19.05
C LYS A 412 -20.88 15.68 -20.14
N TYR A 413 -20.11 14.62 -19.93
CA TYR A 413 -19.75 13.67 -20.99
C TYR A 413 -20.48 12.32 -20.90
N LEU A 414 -20.92 11.92 -19.71
CA LEU A 414 -21.49 10.62 -19.39
C LEU A 414 -22.73 10.74 -18.47
N PRO A 415 -23.73 11.58 -18.83
CA PRO A 415 -24.89 11.87 -17.97
C PRO A 415 -25.77 10.65 -17.65
N GLN A 416 -25.63 9.57 -18.42
CA GLN A 416 -26.35 8.29 -18.19
C GLN A 416 -25.70 7.41 -17.10
N PHE A 417 -24.53 7.80 -16.56
CA PHE A 417 -23.88 7.09 -15.49
C PHE A 417 -24.19 7.75 -14.14
N GLU A 418 -24.52 6.95 -13.15
CA GLU A 418 -24.79 7.40 -11.80
C GLU A 418 -23.52 7.32 -10.93
N ILE A 419 -23.11 8.44 -10.33
CA ILE A 419 -22.03 8.47 -9.36
C ILE A 419 -22.62 8.42 -7.95
N ALA A 420 -22.24 7.42 -7.13
CA ALA A 420 -22.69 7.33 -5.76
C ALA A 420 -22.29 8.59 -4.95
N PRO A 421 -23.19 9.12 -4.11
CA PRO A 421 -22.86 10.25 -3.24
C PRO A 421 -21.78 9.85 -2.24
N SER A 422 -20.89 10.80 -1.92
CA SER A 422 -19.85 10.58 -0.91
C SER A 422 -19.52 11.87 -0.17
N LEU A 423 -19.27 11.75 1.12
CA LEU A 423 -18.80 12.85 1.97
C LEU A 423 -17.27 12.90 2.08
N GLY A 424 -16.54 12.02 1.39
CA GLY A 424 -15.08 11.94 1.47
C GLY A 424 -14.48 10.79 0.69
N GLY A 425 -13.28 10.36 1.11
CA GLY A 425 -12.54 9.25 0.50
C GLY A 425 -11.75 9.64 -0.74
N SER A 426 -11.16 8.64 -1.40
CA SER A 426 -10.25 8.83 -2.54
C SER A 426 -10.72 8.15 -3.83
N GLY A 427 -11.96 7.65 -3.85
CA GLY A 427 -12.58 6.96 -4.98
C GLY A 427 -14.01 7.37 -5.25
N ALA A 428 -14.53 6.98 -6.41
CA ALA A 428 -15.92 7.13 -6.82
C ALA A 428 -16.47 5.80 -7.29
N TRP A 429 -17.65 5.42 -6.82
CA TRP A 429 -18.40 4.27 -7.28
C TRP A 429 -19.43 4.69 -8.32
N ILE A 430 -19.39 4.03 -9.46
CA ILE A 430 -20.16 4.44 -10.65
C ILE A 430 -20.99 3.27 -11.13
N LYS A 431 -22.24 3.56 -11.44
CA LYS A 431 -23.17 2.63 -12.05
C LYS A 431 -23.46 3.06 -13.48
N GLY A 432 -23.24 2.17 -14.43
CA GLY A 432 -23.64 2.34 -15.83
C GLY A 432 -25.07 1.89 -16.10
N PRO A 433 -25.56 2.05 -17.35
CA PRO A 433 -26.84 1.52 -17.81
C PRO A 433 -26.98 0.00 -17.58
N GLU A 434 -28.20 -0.55 -17.58
CA GLU A 434 -28.45 -1.97 -17.23
C GLU A 434 -27.73 -2.98 -18.14
N SER A 435 -27.52 -2.66 -19.40
CA SER A 435 -26.80 -3.52 -20.37
C SER A 435 -25.28 -3.31 -20.37
N PHE A 436 -24.77 -2.47 -19.47
CA PHE A 436 -23.37 -2.07 -19.43
C PHE A 436 -22.48 -3.17 -18.84
N ASN A 437 -21.30 -3.35 -19.45
CA ASN A 437 -20.27 -4.27 -18.96
C ASN A 437 -18.97 -3.52 -18.67
N SER A 438 -18.67 -3.34 -17.40
CA SER A 438 -17.48 -2.60 -16.92
C SER A 438 -16.16 -3.31 -17.23
N GLN A 439 -16.17 -4.65 -17.39
CA GLN A 439 -14.97 -5.39 -17.77
C GLN A 439 -14.59 -5.07 -19.22
N SER A 440 -15.56 -5.11 -20.15
CA SER A 440 -15.33 -4.73 -21.54
C SER A 440 -14.91 -3.26 -21.67
N LEU A 441 -15.53 -2.37 -20.86
CA LEU A 441 -15.09 -0.98 -20.83
C LEU A 441 -13.64 -0.85 -20.34
N ALA A 442 -13.24 -1.58 -19.32
CA ALA A 442 -11.89 -1.49 -18.77
C ALA A 442 -10.82 -1.91 -19.79
N GLU A 443 -11.10 -2.92 -20.61
CA GLU A 443 -10.20 -3.39 -21.67
C GLU A 443 -9.99 -2.32 -22.75
N ILE A 444 -11.09 -1.70 -23.22
CA ILE A 444 -11.02 -0.63 -24.23
C ILE A 444 -10.38 0.64 -23.64
N CYS A 445 -10.73 1.00 -22.41
CA CYS A 445 -10.11 2.11 -21.70
C CYS A 445 -8.60 1.93 -21.56
N ALA A 446 -8.14 0.73 -21.23
CA ALA A 446 -6.71 0.44 -21.08
C ALA A 446 -5.95 0.66 -22.42
N ALA A 447 -6.52 0.25 -23.55
CA ALA A 447 -5.96 0.51 -24.87
C ALA A 447 -5.89 2.02 -25.21
N ARG A 448 -6.73 2.86 -24.58
CA ARG A 448 -6.75 4.32 -24.72
C ARG A 448 -5.95 5.03 -23.62
N GLY A 449 -5.16 4.29 -22.83
CA GLY A 449 -4.35 4.86 -21.75
C GLY A 449 -5.13 5.24 -20.48
N VAL A 450 -6.35 4.72 -20.29
CA VAL A 450 -7.18 4.92 -19.11
C VAL A 450 -7.29 3.65 -18.29
N LEU A 451 -6.99 3.70 -17.01
CA LEU A 451 -7.25 2.60 -16.08
C LEU A 451 -8.50 2.87 -15.25
N ILE A 452 -9.43 1.91 -15.24
CA ILE A 452 -10.60 1.85 -14.36
C ILE A 452 -10.64 0.50 -13.65
N GLU A 453 -11.37 0.38 -12.55
CA GLU A 453 -11.49 -0.87 -11.80
C GLU A 453 -12.92 -1.45 -11.96
N PRO A 454 -13.12 -2.55 -12.71
CA PRO A 454 -14.42 -3.21 -12.83
C PRO A 454 -15.00 -3.60 -11.47
N GLY A 455 -16.32 -3.40 -11.30
CA GLY A 455 -16.99 -3.49 -10.01
C GLY A 455 -17.40 -4.90 -9.58
N ASP A 456 -17.48 -5.85 -10.49
CA ASP A 456 -17.95 -7.21 -10.19
C ASP A 456 -17.17 -7.91 -9.08
N ILE A 457 -15.88 -7.58 -8.94
CA ILE A 457 -14.98 -8.13 -7.92
C ILE A 457 -15.43 -7.85 -6.48
N PHE A 458 -16.15 -6.74 -6.26
CA PHE A 458 -16.62 -6.32 -4.94
C PHE A 458 -17.86 -7.08 -4.48
N PHE A 459 -18.58 -7.71 -5.40
CA PHE A 459 -19.76 -8.53 -5.08
C PHE A 459 -19.36 -9.96 -4.70
N ASN A 460 -20.11 -10.55 -3.80
CA ASN A 460 -19.87 -11.91 -3.35
C ASN A 460 -20.04 -12.93 -4.50
N LYS A 461 -21.03 -12.68 -5.37
CA LYS A 461 -21.28 -13.48 -6.57
C LYS A 461 -21.23 -12.60 -7.81
N SER A 462 -20.59 -13.10 -8.86
CA SER A 462 -20.65 -12.46 -10.16
C SER A 462 -22.06 -12.57 -10.76
N SER A 463 -22.54 -11.49 -11.37
CA SER A 463 -23.80 -11.47 -12.10
C SER A 463 -23.79 -10.35 -13.16
N ASN A 464 -24.66 -10.46 -14.18
CA ASN A 464 -24.75 -9.42 -15.20
C ASN A 464 -25.12 -8.05 -14.62
N LYS A 465 -25.94 -7.99 -13.56
CA LYS A 465 -26.28 -6.75 -12.86
C LYS A 465 -25.05 -6.11 -12.20
N ASN A 466 -24.16 -6.93 -11.66
CA ASN A 466 -22.96 -6.47 -10.95
C ASN A 466 -21.89 -5.94 -11.93
N GLN A 467 -21.92 -6.38 -13.18
CA GLN A 467 -21.04 -5.89 -14.24
C GLN A 467 -21.34 -4.45 -14.65
N ALA A 468 -22.50 -3.89 -14.29
CA ALA A 468 -22.82 -2.49 -14.54
C ALA A 468 -22.02 -1.49 -13.67
N TYR A 469 -21.31 -1.97 -12.69
CA TYR A 469 -20.58 -1.12 -11.76
C TYR A 469 -19.08 -1.08 -12.02
N PHE A 470 -18.44 0.05 -11.71
CA PHE A 470 -16.98 0.20 -11.67
C PHE A 470 -16.55 1.27 -10.68
N ARG A 471 -15.30 1.23 -10.29
CA ARG A 471 -14.69 2.22 -9.40
C ARG A 471 -13.64 3.04 -10.12
N LEU A 472 -13.61 4.34 -9.84
CA LEU A 472 -12.53 5.26 -10.22
C LEU A 472 -11.85 5.79 -8.96
N GLY A 473 -10.53 5.60 -8.87
CA GLY A 473 -9.71 6.24 -7.86
C GLY A 473 -9.17 7.57 -8.39
N TYR A 474 -9.31 8.65 -7.62
CA TYR A 474 -8.76 9.95 -7.99
C TYR A 474 -7.57 10.39 -7.13
N SER A 475 -7.06 9.48 -6.28
CA SER A 475 -5.86 9.73 -5.47
C SER A 475 -4.56 9.71 -6.28
N ALA A 476 -4.49 8.90 -7.33
CA ALA A 476 -3.28 8.69 -8.13
C ALA A 476 -3.15 9.63 -9.33
N ILE A 477 -4.26 10.16 -9.84
CA ILE A 477 -4.29 11.00 -11.05
C ILE A 477 -4.23 12.48 -10.67
N HIS A 478 -3.45 13.26 -11.42
CA HIS A 478 -3.40 14.73 -11.25
C HIS A 478 -4.73 15.37 -11.68
N GLY A 479 -5.21 16.37 -10.94
CA GLY A 479 -6.51 17.02 -11.17
C GLY A 479 -6.72 17.53 -12.60
N SER A 480 -5.69 18.10 -13.22
CA SER A 480 -5.74 18.60 -14.61
C SER A 480 -5.97 17.52 -15.67
N LEU A 481 -5.77 16.25 -15.34
CA LEU A 481 -5.93 15.13 -16.27
C LEU A 481 -7.32 14.46 -16.18
N ILE A 482 -8.10 14.76 -15.13
CA ILE A 482 -9.38 14.07 -14.86
C ILE A 482 -10.39 14.31 -15.97
N ASP A 483 -10.60 15.58 -16.40
CA ASP A 483 -11.57 15.92 -17.47
C ASP A 483 -11.22 15.19 -18.78
N ALA A 484 -9.95 15.21 -19.18
CA ALA A 484 -9.47 14.52 -20.38
C ALA A 484 -9.64 12.99 -20.26
N GLY A 485 -9.33 12.41 -19.10
CA GLY A 485 -9.52 11.00 -18.84
C GLY A 485 -10.99 10.57 -18.92
N VAL A 486 -11.93 11.36 -18.42
CA VAL A 486 -13.38 11.08 -18.56
C VAL A 486 -13.85 11.20 -20.02
N ARG A 487 -13.28 12.12 -20.80
CA ARG A 487 -13.54 12.14 -22.27
C ARG A 487 -13.09 10.86 -22.97
N GLU A 488 -11.94 10.32 -22.60
CA GLU A 488 -11.48 9.03 -23.15
C GLU A 488 -12.39 7.88 -22.72
N ILE A 489 -12.93 7.88 -21.49
CA ILE A 489 -13.96 6.92 -21.07
C ILE A 489 -15.20 7.06 -21.96
N GLN A 490 -15.66 8.29 -22.27
CA GLN A 490 -16.77 8.52 -23.19
C GLN A 490 -16.51 7.93 -24.59
N GLN A 491 -15.30 8.11 -25.13
CA GLN A 491 -14.96 7.53 -26.43
C GLN A 491 -14.95 5.99 -26.38
N ALA A 492 -14.39 5.42 -25.30
CA ALA A 492 -14.44 3.97 -25.08
C ALA A 492 -15.89 3.43 -25.02
N CYS A 493 -16.81 4.17 -24.40
CA CYS A 493 -18.23 3.82 -24.38
C CYS A 493 -18.86 3.83 -25.78
N LYS A 494 -18.48 4.76 -26.66
CA LYS A 494 -18.95 4.79 -28.06
C LYS A 494 -18.44 3.58 -28.86
N ASP A 495 -17.19 3.19 -28.62
CA ASP A 495 -16.57 2.03 -29.29
C ASP A 495 -17.31 0.70 -28.95
N ILE A 496 -17.88 0.60 -27.75
CA ILE A 496 -18.68 -0.56 -27.32
C ILE A 496 -20.13 -0.51 -27.86
N LYS A 497 -20.51 0.53 -28.60
CA LYS A 497 -21.89 0.76 -29.05
C LYS A 497 -22.93 0.81 -27.92
N ILE A 498 -22.53 1.35 -26.75
CA ILE A 498 -23.46 1.54 -25.61
C ILE A 498 -24.52 2.62 -25.92
N TYR A 499 -24.39 3.31 -27.05
CA TYR A 499 -25.27 4.40 -27.50
C TYR A 499 -26.22 4.00 -28.65
N SER A 500 -26.39 2.71 -28.96
CA SER A 500 -27.35 2.26 -29.97
C SER A 500 -28.71 1.94 -29.36
#